data_2ad7e956e84aa59d82fde704588b55e1
#
_entry.id   2ad7e956e84aa59d82fde704588b55e1
#
_cell.length_a   1.000
_cell.length_b   1.000
_cell.length_c   1.000
_cell.angle_alpha   90.00
_cell.angle_beta   90.00
_cell.angle_gamma   90.00
#
_symmetry.space_group_name_H-M   'P 1'
#
loop_
_entity.id
_entity.type
_entity.pdbx_description
1 polymer ?
#
loop_
_entity_poly.entity_id
_entity_poly.type
_entity_poly.pdbx_seq_one_letter_code
_entity_poly.pdbx_strand_id
1 'polypeptide(L)'
;MTAAEGGPSQTAAQGETPNGRVLDEILAGVREDIEVRQQRVSMDQIRARAAAAPPPRDAYVALRTGGVGVIAEVKRSSPSKGQLADIPDPADLATEYAAGGATCVSVLT
;
A
#
# COMPACT_ATOMS: atom_id res chain seq x y z
N MET A 1 45.00 -13.66 47.04
CA MET A 1 45.44 -14.30 45.78
C MET A 1 44.28 -15.09 45.25
N THR A 2 43.70 -14.64 44.24
CA THR A 2 43.23 -15.39 43.05
C THR A 2 42.36 -14.47 42.18
N ALA A 3 42.80 -14.27 40.99
CA ALA A 3 42.19 -13.42 39.98
C ALA A 3 40.89 -14.06 39.46
N ALA A 4 39.87 -13.23 39.24
CA ALA A 4 38.69 -13.59 38.47
C ALA A 4 38.80 -13.00 37.09
N GLU A 5 38.92 -13.83 36.09
CA GLU A 5 38.96 -13.48 34.70
C GLU A 5 37.56 -13.06 34.23
N GLY A 6 37.44 -11.86 33.70
CA GLY A 6 36.25 -11.37 32.99
C GLY A 6 36.19 -11.95 31.60
N GLY A 7 35.19 -12.79 31.33
CA GLY A 7 34.88 -13.28 29.98
C GLY A 7 34.34 -12.16 29.09
N PRO A 8 34.57 -12.20 27.76
CA PRO A 8 34.10 -11.19 26.83
C PRO A 8 32.58 -11.27 26.64
N SER A 9 31.95 -10.14 26.85
CA SER A 9 30.54 -9.91 26.54
C SER A 9 30.32 -10.09 25.03
N GLN A 10 29.64 -11.17 24.65
CA GLN A 10 29.18 -11.37 23.28
C GLN A 10 28.00 -10.43 23.03
N THR A 11 28.27 -9.34 22.33
CA THR A 11 27.25 -8.50 21.73
C THR A 11 26.58 -9.34 20.63
N ALA A 12 25.35 -9.78 20.90
CA ALA A 12 24.53 -10.44 19.91
C ALA A 12 24.26 -9.48 18.76
N ALA A 13 24.84 -9.75 17.61
CA ALA A 13 24.47 -9.10 16.35
C ALA A 13 22.99 -9.44 16.10
N GLN A 14 22.12 -8.43 16.20
CA GLN A 14 20.73 -8.53 15.80
C GLN A 14 20.72 -8.73 14.29
N GLY A 15 20.51 -9.97 13.85
CA GLY A 15 20.37 -10.31 12.44
C GLY A 15 19.13 -9.64 11.87
N GLU A 16 19.34 -8.65 11.03
CA GLU A 16 18.30 -8.05 10.20
C GLU A 16 17.64 -9.18 9.38
N THR A 17 16.33 -9.35 9.56
CA THR A 17 15.58 -10.31 8.77
C THR A 17 15.55 -9.87 7.31
N PRO A 18 15.69 -10.79 6.32
CA PRO A 18 15.65 -10.44 4.90
C PRO A 18 14.39 -9.64 4.49
N ASN A 19 13.27 -9.84 5.17
CA ASN A 19 12.02 -9.12 4.96
C ASN A 19 12.09 -7.64 5.39
N GLY A 20 12.93 -7.28 6.37
CA GLY A 20 13.13 -5.89 6.78
C GLY A 20 13.73 -5.05 5.66
N ARG A 21 14.73 -5.56 4.96
CA ARG A 21 15.41 -4.85 3.86
C ARG A 21 14.49 -4.53 2.69
N VAL A 22 13.66 -5.50 2.29
CA VAL A 22 12.69 -5.30 1.18
C VAL A 22 11.67 -4.21 1.53
N LEU A 23 11.19 -4.19 2.76
CA LEU A 23 10.25 -3.16 3.21
C LEU A 23 10.92 -1.79 3.26
N ASP A 24 12.15 -1.70 3.75
CA ASP A 24 12.90 -0.44 3.82
C ASP A 24 13.17 0.14 2.43
N GLU A 25 13.51 -0.69 1.45
CA GLU A 25 13.67 -0.27 0.06
C GLU A 25 12.37 0.25 -0.55
N ILE A 26 11.24 -0.44 -0.29
CA ILE A 26 9.91 0.01 -0.73
C ILE A 26 9.56 1.36 -0.09
N LEU A 27 9.80 1.52 1.21
CA LEU A 27 9.52 2.76 1.93
C LEU A 27 10.39 3.93 1.42
N ALA A 28 11.65 3.67 1.07
CA ALA A 28 12.52 4.69 0.47
C ALA A 28 11.94 5.18 -0.86
N GLY A 29 11.58 4.28 -1.77
CA GLY A 29 10.96 4.64 -3.05
C GLY A 29 9.64 5.39 -2.89
N VAL A 30 8.79 4.98 -1.94
CA VAL A 30 7.53 5.69 -1.66
C VAL A 30 7.77 7.11 -1.15
N ARG A 31 8.81 7.33 -0.32
CA ARG A 31 9.15 8.68 0.17
C ARG A 31 9.59 9.59 -0.97
N GLU A 32 10.43 9.10 -1.87
CA GLU A 32 10.87 9.84 -3.07
C GLU A 32 9.66 10.22 -3.95
N ASP A 33 8.76 9.29 -4.20
CA ASP A 33 7.53 9.55 -4.96
C ASP A 33 6.64 10.62 -4.30
N ILE A 34 6.51 10.59 -2.98
CA ILE A 34 5.75 11.58 -2.21
C ILE A 34 6.39 12.96 -2.35
N GLU A 35 7.71 13.08 -2.24
CA GLU A 35 8.42 14.35 -2.41
C GLU A 35 8.17 14.95 -3.80
N VAL A 36 8.29 14.15 -4.86
CA VAL A 36 8.00 14.59 -6.23
C VAL A 36 6.54 15.05 -6.39
N ARG A 37 5.59 14.31 -5.80
CA ARG A 37 4.17 14.70 -5.85
C ARG A 37 3.89 15.98 -5.07
N GLN A 38 4.53 16.19 -3.93
CA GLN A 38 4.38 17.40 -3.12
C GLN A 38 4.91 18.67 -3.81
N GLN A 39 5.91 18.53 -4.68
CA GLN A 39 6.37 19.64 -5.51
C GLN A 39 5.32 20.11 -6.53
N ARG A 40 4.45 19.21 -6.98
CA ARG A 40 3.39 19.50 -7.97
C ARG A 40 2.09 19.94 -7.32
N VAL A 41 1.74 19.34 -6.20
CA VAL A 41 0.49 19.61 -5.48
C VAL A 41 0.81 19.68 -3.98
N SER A 42 0.64 20.85 -3.39
CA SER A 42 0.93 21.06 -1.97
C SER A 42 -0.07 20.33 -1.07
N MET A 43 0.31 20.10 0.18
CA MET A 43 -0.56 19.48 1.18
C MET A 43 -1.85 20.29 1.39
N ASP A 44 -1.78 21.62 1.35
CA ASP A 44 -2.96 22.48 1.52
C ASP A 44 -3.92 22.35 0.33
N GLN A 45 -3.39 22.21 -0.89
CA GLN A 45 -4.22 21.93 -2.07
C GLN A 45 -4.90 20.56 -1.97
N ILE A 46 -4.21 19.53 -1.47
CA ILE A 46 -4.80 18.21 -1.24
C ILE A 46 -5.90 18.28 -0.18
N ARG A 47 -5.67 18.99 0.92
CA ARG A 47 -6.69 19.19 1.98
C ARG A 47 -7.92 19.94 1.43
N ALA A 48 -7.72 20.98 0.64
CA ALA A 48 -8.83 21.72 0.01
C ALA A 48 -9.63 20.82 -0.93
N ARG A 49 -8.98 20.00 -1.75
CA ARG A 49 -9.65 19.02 -2.63
C ARG A 49 -10.40 17.98 -1.84
N ALA A 50 -9.83 17.46 -0.77
CA ALA A 50 -10.48 16.49 0.11
C ALA A 50 -11.74 17.07 0.77
N ALA A 51 -11.69 18.34 1.23
CA ALA A 51 -12.84 19.02 1.81
C ALA A 51 -13.97 19.28 0.80
N ALA A 52 -13.62 19.46 -0.49
CA ALA A 52 -14.59 19.67 -1.58
C ALA A 52 -15.09 18.36 -2.21
N ALA A 53 -14.50 17.21 -1.86
CA ALA A 53 -14.91 15.93 -2.41
C ALA A 53 -16.31 15.52 -1.89
N PRO A 54 -17.12 14.83 -2.69
CA PRO A 54 -18.39 14.29 -2.22
C PRO A 54 -18.13 13.26 -1.10
N PRO A 55 -19.11 13.03 -0.20
CA PRO A 55 -18.96 12.04 0.85
C PRO A 55 -18.66 10.66 0.25
N PRO A 56 -17.79 9.85 0.88
CA PRO A 56 -17.47 8.51 0.41
C PRO A 56 -18.70 7.60 0.49
N ARG A 57 -18.75 6.60 -0.39
CA ARG A 57 -19.72 5.51 -0.28
C ARG A 57 -19.36 4.62 0.90
N ASP A 58 -20.36 4.11 1.61
CA ASP A 58 -20.17 3.24 2.77
C ASP A 58 -19.86 1.81 2.33
N ALA A 59 -18.57 1.50 2.17
CA ALA A 59 -18.10 0.17 1.81
C ALA A 59 -18.36 -0.86 2.93
N TYR A 60 -18.37 -0.42 4.19
CA TYR A 60 -18.62 -1.30 5.33
C TYR A 60 -20.05 -1.84 5.30
N VAL A 61 -21.02 -0.95 5.09
CA VAL A 61 -22.42 -1.35 4.93
C VAL A 61 -22.59 -2.25 3.72
N ALA A 62 -22.00 -1.88 2.57
CA ALA A 62 -22.10 -2.67 1.34
C ALA A 62 -21.59 -4.10 1.52
N LEU A 63 -20.47 -4.30 2.22
CA LEU A 63 -19.89 -5.62 2.45
C LEU A 63 -20.64 -6.46 3.49
N ARG A 64 -21.44 -5.84 4.34
CA ARG A 64 -22.26 -6.55 5.36
C ARG A 64 -23.64 -6.94 4.86
N THR A 65 -24.07 -6.40 3.74
CA THR A 65 -25.41 -6.61 3.21
C THR A 65 -25.38 -7.71 2.16
N GLY A 66 -26.13 -8.79 2.36
CA GLY A 66 -26.43 -9.73 1.28
C GLY A 66 -25.49 -10.91 1.08
N GLY A 67 -24.83 -11.45 2.11
CA GLY A 67 -24.06 -12.71 1.99
C GLY A 67 -22.58 -12.49 1.71
N VAL A 68 -22.00 -13.21 0.74
CA VAL A 68 -20.56 -13.10 0.41
C VAL A 68 -20.32 -11.86 -0.46
N GLY A 69 -19.59 -10.90 0.10
CA GLY A 69 -19.13 -9.73 -0.66
C GLY A 69 -17.83 -10.03 -1.42
N VAL A 70 -17.71 -9.49 -2.64
CA VAL A 70 -16.52 -9.60 -3.47
C VAL A 70 -15.84 -8.25 -3.57
N ILE A 71 -14.55 -8.19 -3.21
CA ILE A 71 -13.68 -7.05 -3.48
C ILE A 71 -12.83 -7.40 -4.70
N ALA A 72 -13.09 -6.76 -5.84
CA ALA A 72 -12.31 -6.94 -7.05
C ALA A 72 -11.17 -5.92 -7.09
N GLU A 73 -9.96 -6.37 -7.42
CA GLU A 73 -8.77 -5.51 -7.45
C GLU A 73 -8.27 -5.30 -8.87
N VAL A 74 -8.09 -4.03 -9.25
CA VAL A 74 -7.38 -3.63 -10.46
C VAL A 74 -5.93 -3.36 -10.09
N LYS A 75 -5.01 -4.21 -10.60
CA LYS A 75 -3.58 -4.13 -10.29
C LYS A 75 -2.73 -4.30 -11.53
N ARG A 76 -2.10 -3.23 -12.00
CA ARG A 76 -1.26 -3.23 -13.20
C ARG A 76 0.17 -3.67 -12.93
N SER A 77 0.70 -3.31 -11.78
CA SER A 77 2.09 -3.64 -11.39
C SER A 77 2.22 -3.86 -9.89
N SER A 78 3.31 -4.50 -9.49
CA SER A 78 3.68 -4.62 -8.08
C SER A 78 5.17 -4.38 -7.89
N PRO A 79 5.61 -3.90 -6.72
CA PRO A 79 7.04 -3.69 -6.42
C PRO A 79 7.87 -4.96 -6.57
N SER A 80 7.31 -6.12 -6.25
CA SER A 80 8.04 -7.40 -6.26
C SER A 80 8.06 -8.11 -7.61
N LYS A 81 7.08 -7.88 -8.49
CA LYS A 81 6.93 -8.60 -9.76
C LYS A 81 6.91 -7.71 -11.00
N GLY A 82 6.99 -6.38 -10.81
CA GLY A 82 6.86 -5.44 -11.92
C GLY A 82 5.46 -5.46 -12.55
N GLN A 83 5.41 -5.38 -13.88
CA GLN A 83 4.15 -5.41 -14.62
C GLN A 83 3.45 -6.77 -14.47
N LEU A 84 2.19 -6.75 -14.06
CA LEU A 84 1.38 -7.96 -13.83
C LEU A 84 0.38 -8.21 -14.96
N ALA A 85 -0.23 -7.14 -15.48
CA ALA A 85 -1.24 -7.22 -16.53
C ALA A 85 -1.17 -5.98 -17.41
N ASP A 86 -1.50 -6.16 -18.67
CA ASP A 86 -1.76 -5.07 -19.60
C ASP A 86 -3.23 -4.67 -19.45
N ILE A 87 -3.47 -3.56 -18.75
CA ILE A 87 -4.80 -2.99 -18.53
C ILE A 87 -4.76 -1.57 -19.12
N PRO A 88 -5.21 -1.40 -20.37
CA PRO A 88 -5.16 -0.11 -21.06
C PRO A 88 -5.95 0.96 -20.32
N ASP A 89 -7.17 0.65 -19.92
CA ASP A 89 -8.02 1.53 -19.12
C ASP A 89 -8.50 0.84 -17.83
N PRO A 90 -7.99 1.25 -16.67
CA PRO A 90 -8.45 0.69 -15.39
C PRO A 90 -9.90 1.05 -15.06
N ALA A 91 -10.46 2.12 -15.62
CA ALA A 91 -11.86 2.49 -15.38
C ALA A 91 -12.83 1.55 -16.10
N ASP A 92 -12.49 1.10 -17.31
CA ASP A 92 -13.27 0.11 -18.05
C ASP A 92 -13.32 -1.21 -17.28
N LEU A 93 -12.17 -1.72 -16.84
CA LEU A 93 -12.10 -2.94 -16.04
C LEU A 93 -12.86 -2.82 -14.72
N ALA A 94 -12.76 -1.68 -14.03
CA ALA A 94 -13.52 -1.42 -12.81
C ALA A 94 -15.04 -1.44 -13.06
N THR A 95 -15.47 -0.92 -14.21
CA THR A 95 -16.87 -0.93 -14.64
C THR A 95 -17.34 -2.36 -14.92
N GLU A 96 -16.53 -3.19 -15.59
CA GLU A 96 -16.84 -4.61 -15.82
C GLU A 96 -16.94 -5.38 -14.51
N TYR A 97 -16.05 -5.14 -13.55
CA TYR A 97 -16.13 -5.76 -12.22
C TYR A 97 -17.41 -5.36 -11.49
N ALA A 98 -17.79 -4.08 -11.55
CA ALA A 98 -19.04 -3.60 -10.95
C ALA A 98 -20.27 -4.23 -11.62
N ALA A 99 -20.28 -4.31 -12.95
CA ALA A 99 -21.35 -4.96 -13.71
C ALA A 99 -21.43 -6.47 -13.43
N GLY A 100 -20.29 -7.12 -13.17
CA GLY A 100 -20.20 -8.53 -12.76
C GLY A 100 -20.64 -8.80 -11.31
N GLY A 101 -20.99 -7.77 -10.55
CA GLY A 101 -21.51 -7.91 -9.19
C GLY A 101 -20.47 -7.75 -8.08
N ALA A 102 -19.30 -7.15 -8.36
CA ALA A 102 -18.36 -6.81 -7.32
C ALA A 102 -18.99 -5.82 -6.33
N THR A 103 -18.90 -6.12 -5.05
CA THR A 103 -19.40 -5.26 -3.96
C THR A 103 -18.55 -4.01 -3.80
N CYS A 104 -17.24 -4.18 -3.95
CA CYS A 104 -16.25 -3.11 -3.94
C CYS A 104 -15.22 -3.35 -5.06
N VAL A 105 -14.63 -2.26 -5.56
CA VAL A 105 -13.50 -2.31 -6.48
C VAL A 105 -12.33 -1.55 -5.83
N SER A 106 -11.20 -2.23 -5.75
CA SER A 106 -9.93 -1.65 -5.30
C SER A 106 -9.05 -1.34 -6.50
N VAL A 107 -8.46 -0.17 -6.57
CA VAL A 107 -7.54 0.23 -7.65
C VAL A 107 -6.19 0.58 -7.04
N LEU A 108 -5.17 -0.21 -7.39
CA LEU A 108 -3.79 0.05 -7.02
C LEU A 108 -3.13 0.95 -8.07
N THR A 109 -2.56 2.05 -7.60
CA THR A 109 -1.91 3.09 -8.44
C THR A 109 -0.41 3.11 -8.21
#